data_b167da9cf2f448941bc663f91123c3d5
#
_entry.id   b167da9cf2f448941bc663f91123c3d5
#
_cell.length_a   1.000
_cell.length_b   1.000
_cell.length_c   1.000
_cell.angle_alpha   90.00
_cell.angle_beta   90.00
_cell.angle_gamma   90.00
#
_symmetry.space_group_name_H-M   'P 1'
#
loop_
_entity.id
_entity.type
_entity.pdbx_description
1 polymer ?
#
loop_
_entity_poly.entity_id
_entity_poly.type
_entity_poly.pdbx_seq_one_letter_code
_entity_poly.pdbx_strand_id
1 'polypeptide(L)'
;MRKEVIILGAIVAVVIIGVVVGSNYYRNSLQNERVATNTGANSNKTGIDPDTLVRPDSYSLGPADARVTVVEFLDPECEACAAFSPVVKKLLKDYEGRIRLVVRYMPLHPNSLAAATFTEGAGEQGKYWQAQEMLFQKQPEWGTKHGPQATAEKVDITALFRKYAMELGLDLDKMDTAFTENRYQAKIQRDLNDGRSLGVRQTPTFFVNGRRLARFSEADLRALIDDEFRN
;
A
#
# COMPACT_ATOMS: atom_id res chain seq x y z
N MET A 1 13.16 -30.84 -58.88
CA MET A 1 13.55 -29.45 -58.55
C MET A 1 12.52 -28.71 -57.67
N ARG A 2 11.20 -28.68 -57.93
CA ARG A 2 10.23 -27.94 -57.12
C ARG A 2 10.03 -28.42 -55.68
N LYS A 3 10.11 -29.74 -55.41
CA LYS A 3 9.91 -30.30 -54.05
C LYS A 3 11.08 -30.03 -53.12
N GLU A 4 12.30 -30.09 -53.61
CA GLU A 4 13.51 -29.85 -52.82
C GLU A 4 13.66 -28.39 -52.38
N VAL A 5 13.25 -27.44 -53.26
CA VAL A 5 13.25 -26.02 -52.92
C VAL A 5 12.22 -25.68 -51.82
N ILE A 6 11.06 -26.34 -51.83
CA ILE A 6 10.02 -26.16 -50.82
C ILE A 6 10.49 -26.72 -49.47
N ILE A 7 11.13 -27.88 -49.45
CA ILE A 7 11.67 -28.50 -48.23
C ILE A 7 12.80 -27.63 -47.62
N LEU A 8 13.70 -27.11 -48.47
CA LEU A 8 14.76 -26.22 -48.03
C LEU A 8 14.23 -24.92 -47.43
N GLY A 9 13.19 -24.33 -48.07
CA GLY A 9 12.50 -23.14 -47.57
C GLY A 9 11.82 -23.36 -46.19
N ALA A 10 11.20 -24.54 -46.02
CA ALA A 10 10.57 -24.90 -44.73
C ALA A 10 11.61 -25.08 -43.60
N ILE A 11 12.76 -25.69 -43.91
CA ILE A 11 13.84 -25.87 -42.91
C ILE A 11 14.41 -24.50 -42.52
N VAL A 12 14.66 -23.61 -43.44
CA VAL A 12 15.17 -22.26 -43.16
C VAL A 12 14.18 -21.47 -42.33
N ALA A 13 12.87 -21.56 -42.61
CA ALA A 13 11.84 -20.89 -41.81
C ALA A 13 11.79 -21.41 -40.36
N VAL A 14 11.90 -22.71 -40.12
CA VAL A 14 11.94 -23.31 -38.78
C VAL A 14 13.18 -22.87 -38.02
N VAL A 15 14.34 -22.80 -38.67
CA VAL A 15 15.58 -22.31 -38.04
C VAL A 15 15.46 -20.84 -37.66
N ILE A 16 14.91 -19.97 -38.52
CA ILE A 16 14.71 -18.56 -38.21
C ILE A 16 13.74 -18.38 -37.04
N ILE A 17 12.64 -19.12 -36.99
CA ILE A 17 11.69 -19.07 -35.88
C ILE A 17 12.36 -19.54 -34.58
N GLY A 18 13.14 -20.63 -34.63
CA GLY A 18 13.91 -21.11 -33.47
C GLY A 18 14.90 -20.09 -32.93
N VAL A 19 15.61 -19.39 -33.82
CA VAL A 19 16.56 -18.32 -33.44
C VAL A 19 15.82 -17.10 -32.83
N VAL A 20 14.71 -16.68 -33.40
CA VAL A 20 13.93 -15.54 -32.90
C VAL A 20 13.29 -15.85 -31.54
N VAL A 21 12.68 -17.03 -31.40
CA VAL A 21 12.08 -17.47 -30.13
C VAL A 21 13.17 -17.67 -29.06
N GLY A 22 14.28 -18.32 -29.41
CA GLY A 22 15.43 -18.51 -28.50
C GLY A 22 16.07 -17.19 -28.08
N SER A 23 16.23 -16.24 -28.99
CA SER A 23 16.80 -14.92 -28.66
C SER A 23 15.86 -14.07 -27.78
N ASN A 24 14.53 -14.15 -28.01
CA ASN A 24 13.55 -13.50 -27.14
C ASN A 24 13.49 -14.13 -25.75
N TYR A 25 13.52 -15.45 -25.67
CA TYR A 25 13.59 -16.16 -24.39
C TYR A 25 14.88 -15.80 -23.62
N TYR A 26 16.02 -15.78 -24.30
CA TYR A 26 17.31 -15.41 -23.71
C TYR A 26 17.37 -13.94 -23.27
N ARG A 27 16.81 -13.02 -24.06
CA ARG A 27 16.69 -11.60 -23.66
C ARG A 27 15.77 -11.42 -22.47
N ASN A 28 14.65 -12.12 -22.40
CA ASN A 28 13.73 -12.06 -21.23
C ASN A 28 14.38 -12.65 -19.97
N SER A 29 15.17 -13.74 -20.07
CA SER A 29 15.88 -14.28 -18.92
C SER A 29 16.97 -13.32 -18.40
N LEU A 30 17.72 -12.67 -19.31
CA LEU A 30 18.70 -11.66 -18.94
C LEU A 30 18.07 -10.37 -18.38
N GLN A 31 16.88 -10.00 -18.81
CA GLN A 31 16.13 -8.88 -18.21
C GLN A 31 15.62 -9.23 -16.80
N ASN A 32 15.13 -10.46 -16.61
CA ASN A 32 14.72 -10.92 -15.29
C ASN A 32 15.90 -11.04 -14.31
N GLU A 33 17.09 -11.46 -14.77
CA GLU A 33 18.30 -11.43 -13.92
C GLU A 33 18.77 -10.00 -13.61
N ARG A 34 18.66 -9.05 -14.56
CA ARG A 34 19.00 -7.64 -14.33
C ARG A 34 17.99 -6.93 -13.40
N VAL A 35 16.73 -7.30 -13.46
CA VAL A 35 15.71 -6.80 -12.51
C VAL A 35 15.98 -7.38 -11.13
N ALA A 36 16.34 -8.66 -11.02
CA ALA A 36 16.70 -9.29 -9.75
C ALA A 36 17.99 -8.73 -9.13
N THR A 37 18.98 -8.34 -9.96
CA THR A 37 20.25 -7.76 -9.46
C THR A 37 20.16 -6.27 -9.15
N ASN A 38 19.23 -5.51 -9.76
CA ASN A 38 19.02 -4.10 -9.40
C ASN A 38 18.09 -3.90 -8.19
N THR A 39 17.32 -4.92 -7.77
CA THR A 39 16.58 -4.89 -6.51
C THR A 39 17.48 -5.19 -5.29
N GLY A 40 18.72 -5.62 -5.51
CA GLY A 40 19.66 -6.04 -4.46
C GLY A 40 20.59 -4.95 -3.90
N ALA A 41 20.49 -3.70 -4.33
CA ALA A 41 21.45 -2.65 -3.95
C ALA A 41 21.05 -1.79 -2.76
N ASN A 42 20.01 -2.15 -2.00
CA ASN A 42 19.72 -1.54 -0.70
C ASN A 42 19.58 -2.64 0.35
N SER A 43 20.70 -3.31 0.66
CA SER A 43 20.72 -4.41 1.63
C SER A 43 20.36 -3.88 3.02
N ASN A 44 19.16 -4.23 3.43
CA ASN A 44 18.60 -4.13 4.75
C ASN A 44 19.60 -4.37 5.88
N LYS A 45 19.95 -3.33 6.61
CA LYS A 45 20.60 -3.41 7.93
C LYS A 45 19.75 -4.16 8.97
N THR A 46 18.50 -4.52 8.66
CA THR A 46 17.50 -5.05 9.61
C THR A 46 17.06 -6.49 9.35
N GLY A 47 17.45 -7.12 8.24
CA GLY A 47 16.98 -8.46 7.89
C GLY A 47 15.49 -8.59 7.55
N ILE A 48 14.76 -7.47 7.45
CA ILE A 48 13.37 -7.43 7.01
C ILE A 48 13.33 -7.42 5.48
N ASP A 49 12.54 -8.32 4.90
CA ASP A 49 12.28 -8.35 3.46
C ASP A 49 11.52 -7.05 3.04
N PRO A 50 12.11 -6.23 2.15
CA PRO A 50 11.46 -4.99 1.67
C PRO A 50 10.08 -5.23 1.09
N ASP A 51 9.85 -6.34 0.42
CA ASP A 51 8.56 -6.68 -0.20
C ASP A 51 7.46 -6.96 0.84
N THR A 52 7.83 -7.29 2.08
CA THR A 52 6.87 -7.40 3.19
C THR A 52 6.44 -6.02 3.71
N LEU A 53 7.31 -5.02 3.62
CA LEU A 53 7.00 -3.64 4.02
C LEU A 53 6.24 -2.87 2.93
N VAL A 54 6.66 -2.99 1.67
CA VAL A 54 6.12 -2.23 0.55
C VAL A 54 5.55 -3.18 -0.50
N ARG A 55 4.23 -3.20 -0.66
CA ARG A 55 3.58 -3.97 -1.73
C ARG A 55 3.34 -3.09 -2.95
N PRO A 56 3.35 -3.65 -4.17
CA PRO A 56 3.14 -2.88 -5.41
C PRO A 56 1.81 -2.13 -5.46
N ASP A 57 0.80 -2.65 -4.76
CA ASP A 57 -0.56 -2.12 -4.68
C ASP A 57 -0.81 -1.26 -3.43
N SER A 58 0.24 -0.92 -2.67
CA SER A 58 0.14 -0.01 -1.51
C SER A 58 0.01 1.44 -1.97
N TYR A 59 -0.91 2.18 -1.37
CA TYR A 59 -0.99 3.63 -1.60
C TYR A 59 0.21 4.34 -1.03
N SER A 60 0.75 5.30 -1.78
CA SER A 60 1.93 6.06 -1.37
C SER A 60 1.86 7.52 -1.78
N LEU A 61 2.55 8.37 -1.02
CA LEU A 61 2.79 9.79 -1.33
C LEU A 61 4.29 10.07 -1.38
N GLY A 62 4.69 10.95 -2.26
CA GLY A 62 6.09 11.27 -2.52
C GLY A 62 6.68 10.46 -3.67
N PRO A 63 7.93 10.76 -4.09
CA PRO A 63 8.59 10.09 -5.21
C PRO A 63 8.78 8.60 -4.96
N ALA A 64 8.58 7.77 -5.99
CA ALA A 64 8.78 6.33 -5.90
C ALA A 64 10.24 5.93 -5.63
N ASP A 65 11.17 6.78 -6.08
CA ASP A 65 12.62 6.67 -5.94
C ASP A 65 13.19 7.49 -4.76
N ALA A 66 12.33 7.96 -3.85
CA ALA A 66 12.78 8.69 -2.67
C ALA A 66 13.78 7.87 -1.87
N ARG A 67 14.87 8.51 -1.42
CA ARG A 67 15.94 7.89 -0.65
C ARG A 67 15.43 7.27 0.66
N VAL A 68 14.41 7.86 1.26
CA VAL A 68 13.83 7.40 2.52
C VAL A 68 12.38 7.03 2.32
N THR A 69 12.06 5.77 2.63
CA THR A 69 10.68 5.26 2.63
C THR A 69 10.19 5.12 4.07
N VAL A 70 9.10 5.81 4.38
CA VAL A 70 8.36 5.71 5.63
C VAL A 70 7.15 4.83 5.39
N VAL A 71 7.05 3.69 6.08
CA VAL A 71 5.90 2.80 6.01
C VAL A 71 5.09 2.95 7.29
N GLU A 72 3.82 3.27 7.14
CA GLU A 72 2.86 3.37 8.24
C GLU A 72 1.89 2.19 8.19
N PHE A 73 1.93 1.31 9.19
CA PHE A 73 0.84 0.38 9.45
C PHE A 73 -0.21 1.12 10.26
N LEU A 74 -1.33 1.42 9.60
CA LEU A 74 -2.43 2.19 10.20
C LEU A 74 -3.73 1.39 10.26
N ASP A 75 -4.56 1.80 11.17
CA ASP A 75 -5.95 1.39 11.25
C ASP A 75 -6.83 2.63 11.04
N PRO A 76 -7.73 2.65 10.03
CA PRO A 76 -8.58 3.81 9.79
C PRO A 76 -9.48 4.17 10.98
N GLU A 77 -9.79 3.21 11.86
CA GLU A 77 -10.61 3.43 13.05
C GLU A 77 -9.78 3.80 14.31
N CYS A 78 -8.44 3.70 14.24
CA CYS A 78 -7.58 3.99 15.37
C CYS A 78 -7.51 5.51 15.64
N GLU A 79 -7.91 5.93 16.85
CA GLU A 79 -7.88 7.34 17.28
C GLU A 79 -6.46 7.92 17.28
N ALA A 80 -5.45 7.11 17.64
CA ALA A 80 -4.06 7.53 17.61
C ALA A 80 -3.55 7.75 16.17
N CYS A 81 -4.03 6.97 15.17
CA CYS A 81 -3.73 7.20 13.76
C CYS A 81 -4.34 8.52 13.29
N ALA A 82 -5.60 8.78 13.61
CA ALA A 82 -6.25 10.04 13.29
C ALA A 82 -5.54 11.24 13.93
N ALA A 83 -5.20 11.15 15.23
CA ALA A 83 -4.50 12.20 15.96
C ALA A 83 -3.09 12.47 15.43
N PHE A 84 -2.40 11.46 14.89
CA PHE A 84 -1.03 11.60 14.35
C PHE A 84 -0.99 11.97 12.87
N SER A 85 -2.09 11.85 12.14
CA SER A 85 -2.17 12.19 10.72
C SER A 85 -1.67 13.62 10.37
N PRO A 86 -1.96 14.67 11.17
CA PRO A 86 -1.40 15.99 10.93
C PRO A 86 0.14 16.04 11.02
N VAL A 87 0.74 15.23 11.91
CA VAL A 87 2.20 15.11 12.03
C VAL A 87 2.78 14.47 10.78
N VAL A 88 2.17 13.38 10.27
CA VAL A 88 2.59 12.71 9.03
C VAL A 88 2.53 13.68 7.86
N LYS A 89 1.45 14.46 7.73
CA LYS A 89 1.32 15.49 6.68
C LYS A 89 2.40 16.57 6.79
N LYS A 90 2.71 17.01 8.01
CA LYS A 90 3.77 17.98 8.26
C LYS A 90 5.14 17.43 7.85
N LEU A 91 5.44 16.16 8.20
CA LEU A 91 6.69 15.50 7.79
C LEU A 91 6.81 15.41 6.26
N LEU A 92 5.74 15.00 5.57
CA LEU A 92 5.74 14.98 4.10
C LEU A 92 6.06 16.35 3.49
N LYS A 93 5.53 17.43 4.07
CA LYS A 93 5.82 18.81 3.65
C LYS A 93 7.26 19.23 3.98
N ASP A 94 7.74 18.96 5.20
CA ASP A 94 9.07 19.35 5.66
C ASP A 94 10.20 18.63 4.87
N TYR A 95 9.92 17.39 4.41
CA TYR A 95 10.83 16.58 3.62
C TYR A 95 10.42 16.47 2.15
N GLU A 96 9.69 17.44 1.63
CA GLU A 96 9.10 17.41 0.29
C GLU A 96 10.11 16.92 -0.78
N GLY A 97 9.67 15.95 -1.58
CA GLY A 97 10.48 15.34 -2.64
C GLY A 97 11.60 14.40 -2.16
N ARG A 98 11.84 14.27 -0.85
CA ARG A 98 12.94 13.47 -0.29
C ARG A 98 12.49 12.19 0.41
N ILE A 99 11.23 12.14 0.84
CA ILE A 99 10.66 10.94 1.47
C ILE A 99 9.45 10.43 0.70
N ARG A 100 9.21 9.12 0.81
CA ARG A 100 8.01 8.44 0.34
C ARG A 100 7.27 7.87 1.54
N LEU A 101 6.00 8.22 1.71
CA LEU A 101 5.10 7.55 2.64
C LEU A 101 4.42 6.38 1.93
N VAL A 102 4.35 5.23 2.58
CA VAL A 102 3.60 4.04 2.14
C VAL A 102 2.65 3.65 3.25
N VAL A 103 1.38 3.45 2.91
CA VAL A 103 0.35 3.02 3.86
C VAL A 103 0.09 1.52 3.73
N ARG A 104 0.04 0.83 4.88
CA ARG A 104 -0.34 -0.57 5.03
C ARG A 104 -1.45 -0.69 6.07
N TYR A 105 -2.42 -1.55 5.81
CA TYR A 105 -3.55 -1.71 6.73
C TYR A 105 -3.23 -2.66 7.89
N MET A 106 -3.67 -2.26 9.08
CA MET A 106 -3.64 -3.08 10.28
C MET A 106 -4.98 -2.96 11.01
N PRO A 107 -6.08 -3.52 10.46
CA PRO A 107 -7.42 -3.37 11.02
C PRO A 107 -7.54 -4.14 12.34
N LEU A 108 -7.63 -3.42 13.44
CA LEU A 108 -7.68 -3.94 14.81
C LEU A 108 -9.00 -3.64 15.52
N HIS A 109 -9.85 -2.74 14.95
CA HIS A 109 -11.13 -2.34 15.54
C HIS A 109 -12.32 -2.86 14.72
N PRO A 110 -13.54 -2.85 15.26
CA PRO A 110 -14.72 -3.48 14.66
C PRO A 110 -15.09 -2.96 13.25
N ASN A 111 -14.94 -1.65 13.00
CA ASN A 111 -15.31 -1.03 11.73
C ASN A 111 -14.13 -0.84 10.77
N SER A 112 -12.92 -1.22 11.20
CA SER A 112 -11.68 -0.97 10.45
C SER A 112 -11.66 -1.60 9.07
N LEU A 113 -12.23 -2.82 8.93
CA LEU A 113 -12.30 -3.48 7.61
C LEU A 113 -13.22 -2.71 6.66
N ALA A 114 -14.36 -2.25 7.13
CA ALA A 114 -15.28 -1.45 6.32
C ALA A 114 -14.63 -0.10 5.93
N ALA A 115 -13.95 0.54 6.86
CA ALA A 115 -13.23 1.80 6.61
C ALA A 115 -12.08 1.63 5.61
N ALA A 116 -11.29 0.56 5.72
CA ALA A 116 -10.26 0.22 4.74
C ALA A 116 -10.87 -0.10 3.36
N THR A 117 -12.00 -0.81 3.30
CA THR A 117 -12.75 -1.06 2.05
C THR A 117 -13.21 0.26 1.41
N PHE A 118 -13.70 1.19 2.21
CA PHE A 118 -14.10 2.52 1.73
C PHE A 118 -12.93 3.30 1.12
N THR A 119 -11.77 3.34 1.80
CA THR A 119 -10.59 4.03 1.28
C THR A 119 -10.04 3.40 0.01
N GLU A 120 -10.06 2.06 -0.10
CA GLU A 120 -9.67 1.34 -1.31
C GLU A 120 -10.61 1.65 -2.49
N GLY A 121 -11.94 1.57 -2.28
CA GLY A 121 -12.93 1.88 -3.31
C GLY A 121 -12.87 3.35 -3.77
N ALA A 122 -12.56 4.27 -2.87
CA ALA A 122 -12.28 5.65 -3.22
C ALA A 122 -10.95 5.79 -3.98
N GLY A 123 -9.98 4.97 -3.62
CA GLY A 123 -8.67 4.94 -4.25
C GLY A 123 -8.70 4.49 -5.70
N GLU A 124 -9.51 3.48 -6.05
CA GLU A 124 -9.76 3.10 -7.45
C GLU A 124 -10.37 4.24 -8.28
N GLN A 125 -10.98 5.22 -7.61
CA GLN A 125 -11.55 6.42 -8.22
C GLN A 125 -10.66 7.66 -8.06
N GLY A 126 -9.37 7.46 -7.66
CA GLY A 126 -8.37 8.52 -7.54
C GLY A 126 -8.52 9.40 -6.29
N LYS A 127 -9.30 8.97 -5.28
CA LYS A 127 -9.63 9.77 -4.09
C LYS A 127 -9.25 9.09 -2.75
N TYR A 128 -8.22 8.23 -2.77
CA TYR A 128 -7.74 7.54 -1.58
C TYR A 128 -7.46 8.48 -0.39
N TRP A 129 -6.64 9.50 -0.64
CA TRP A 129 -6.17 10.39 0.42
C TRP A 129 -7.28 11.29 0.97
N GLN A 130 -8.20 11.72 0.11
CA GLN A 130 -9.39 12.46 0.50
C GLN A 130 -10.32 11.61 1.37
N ALA A 131 -10.51 10.34 0.99
CA ALA A 131 -11.32 9.39 1.75
C ALA A 131 -10.70 9.09 3.13
N GLN A 132 -9.39 8.83 3.19
CA GLN A 132 -8.70 8.61 4.45
C GLN A 132 -8.77 9.83 5.37
N GLU A 133 -8.55 11.03 4.82
CA GLU A 133 -8.68 12.27 5.57
C GLU A 133 -10.09 12.47 6.11
N MET A 134 -11.11 12.27 5.28
CA MET A 134 -12.52 12.36 5.69
C MET A 134 -12.85 11.37 6.81
N LEU A 135 -12.40 10.12 6.70
CA LEU A 135 -12.61 9.12 7.75
C LEU A 135 -11.99 9.55 9.07
N PHE A 136 -10.77 10.07 9.08
CA PHE A 136 -10.13 10.56 10.29
C PHE A 136 -10.84 11.77 10.88
N GLN A 137 -11.25 12.74 10.06
CA GLN A 137 -11.97 13.94 10.52
C GLN A 137 -13.34 13.60 11.09
N LYS A 138 -14.03 12.63 10.47
CA LYS A 138 -15.38 12.20 10.86
C LYS A 138 -15.38 10.97 11.78
N GLN A 139 -14.23 10.53 12.27
CA GLN A 139 -14.12 9.34 13.13
C GLN A 139 -15.08 9.35 14.34
N PRO A 140 -15.36 10.51 15.00
CA PRO A 140 -16.38 10.58 16.06
C PRO A 140 -17.79 10.18 15.61
N GLU A 141 -18.11 10.22 14.32
CA GLU A 141 -19.43 9.85 13.79
C GLU A 141 -19.59 8.32 13.61
N TRP A 142 -18.50 7.62 13.29
CA TRP A 142 -18.53 6.22 12.86
C TRP A 142 -17.69 5.25 13.67
N GLY A 143 -16.66 5.73 14.37
CA GLY A 143 -15.78 4.90 15.19
C GLY A 143 -16.50 4.27 16.37
N THR A 144 -16.01 3.11 16.83
CA THR A 144 -16.55 2.40 17.99
C THR A 144 -16.50 3.31 19.23
N LYS A 145 -17.62 3.42 19.91
CA LYS A 145 -17.72 4.20 21.15
C LYS A 145 -17.27 3.37 22.33
N HIS A 146 -16.52 3.99 23.24
CA HIS A 146 -16.04 3.40 24.47
C HIS A 146 -16.65 4.06 25.71
N GLY A 147 -16.64 3.34 26.83
CA GLY A 147 -17.17 3.86 28.09
C GLY A 147 -18.68 4.10 28.07
N PRO A 148 -19.19 5.18 28.69
CA PRO A 148 -20.64 5.47 28.77
C PRO A 148 -21.32 5.64 27.43
N GLN A 149 -20.58 6.01 26.36
CA GLN A 149 -21.09 6.14 25.01
C GLN A 149 -21.25 4.78 24.27
N ALA A 150 -20.74 3.69 24.82
CA ALA A 150 -20.84 2.35 24.20
C ALA A 150 -22.28 1.83 24.10
N THR A 151 -23.22 2.42 24.86
CA THR A 151 -24.66 2.09 24.82
C THR A 151 -25.44 2.88 23.77
N ALA A 152 -24.79 3.80 23.06
CA ALA A 152 -25.44 4.55 21.97
C ALA A 152 -25.91 3.62 20.83
N GLU A 153 -26.91 4.10 20.09
CA GLU A 153 -27.44 3.39 18.93
C GLU A 153 -26.32 2.99 17.97
N LYS A 154 -26.35 1.74 17.48
CA LYS A 154 -25.38 1.27 16.50
C LYS A 154 -25.53 2.03 15.21
N VAL A 155 -24.46 2.68 14.77
CA VAL A 155 -24.40 3.37 13.49
C VAL A 155 -24.42 2.35 12.35
N ASP A 156 -25.28 2.55 11.36
CA ASP A 156 -25.20 1.83 10.10
C ASP A 156 -24.00 2.36 9.29
N ILE A 157 -22.88 1.67 9.43
CA ILE A 157 -21.60 2.04 8.81
C ILE A 157 -21.72 2.07 7.29
N THR A 158 -22.45 1.12 6.70
CA THR A 158 -22.62 1.04 5.24
C THR A 158 -23.41 2.23 4.72
N ALA A 159 -24.53 2.56 5.34
CA ALA A 159 -25.31 3.74 4.97
C ALA A 159 -24.52 5.04 5.17
N LEU A 160 -23.76 5.15 6.26
CA LEU A 160 -22.95 6.33 6.54
C LEU A 160 -21.81 6.48 5.53
N PHE A 161 -21.09 5.42 5.22
CA PHE A 161 -20.00 5.47 4.24
C PHE A 161 -20.53 5.72 2.82
N ARG A 162 -21.73 5.26 2.50
CA ARG A 162 -22.38 5.63 1.24
C ARG A 162 -22.67 7.15 1.17
N LYS A 163 -23.04 7.78 2.28
CA LYS A 163 -23.18 9.24 2.38
C LYS A 163 -21.81 9.94 2.17
N TYR A 164 -20.75 9.43 2.77
CA TYR A 164 -19.40 9.98 2.56
C TYR A 164 -18.92 9.81 1.11
N ALA A 165 -19.29 8.70 0.47
CA ALA A 165 -19.02 8.50 -0.96
C ALA A 165 -19.70 9.57 -1.83
N MET A 166 -20.96 9.93 -1.52
CA MET A 166 -21.65 11.04 -2.19
C MET A 166 -20.95 12.39 -1.95
N GLU A 167 -20.55 12.67 -0.71
CA GLU A 167 -19.85 13.92 -0.37
C GLU A 167 -18.52 14.04 -1.13
N LEU A 168 -17.84 12.93 -1.35
CA LEU A 168 -16.60 12.86 -2.15
C LEU A 168 -16.87 12.83 -3.67
N GLY A 169 -18.14 12.73 -4.11
CA GLY A 169 -18.47 12.60 -5.53
C GLY A 169 -17.93 11.32 -6.16
N LEU A 170 -18.01 10.21 -5.42
CA LEU A 170 -17.65 8.88 -5.89
C LEU A 170 -18.82 8.25 -6.64
N ASP A 171 -18.50 7.33 -7.56
CA ASP A 171 -19.45 6.43 -8.18
C ASP A 171 -19.99 5.44 -7.13
N LEU A 172 -21.27 5.56 -6.82
CA LEU A 172 -21.90 4.80 -5.74
C LEU A 172 -22.07 3.32 -6.09
N ASP A 173 -22.31 2.98 -7.34
CA ASP A 173 -22.46 1.59 -7.77
C ASP A 173 -21.14 0.83 -7.62
N LYS A 174 -20.02 1.50 -7.91
CA LYS A 174 -18.69 0.94 -7.64
C LYS A 174 -18.43 0.76 -6.15
N MET A 175 -18.85 1.73 -5.33
CA MET A 175 -18.70 1.63 -3.88
C MET A 175 -19.57 0.52 -3.31
N ASP A 176 -20.84 0.42 -3.70
CA ASP A 176 -21.76 -0.63 -3.25
C ASP A 176 -21.22 -2.02 -3.65
N THR A 177 -20.70 -2.15 -4.89
CA THR A 177 -20.05 -3.38 -5.37
C THR A 177 -18.81 -3.73 -4.53
N ALA A 178 -17.97 -2.75 -4.19
CA ALA A 178 -16.77 -2.97 -3.39
C ALA A 178 -17.08 -3.58 -2.01
N PHE A 179 -18.17 -3.14 -1.38
CA PHE A 179 -18.64 -3.69 -0.11
C PHE A 179 -19.30 -5.06 -0.25
N THR A 180 -20.19 -5.26 -1.22
CA THR A 180 -20.96 -6.49 -1.38
C THR A 180 -20.11 -7.67 -1.83
N GLU A 181 -19.10 -7.43 -2.67
CA GLU A 181 -18.18 -8.45 -3.17
C GLU A 181 -16.95 -8.67 -2.29
N ASN A 182 -16.81 -7.93 -1.17
CA ASN A 182 -15.60 -7.96 -0.32
C ASN A 182 -14.29 -7.76 -1.13
N ARG A 183 -14.32 -6.87 -2.11
CA ARG A 183 -13.34 -6.74 -3.20
C ARG A 183 -11.90 -6.58 -2.71
N TYR A 184 -11.69 -5.86 -1.60
CA TYR A 184 -10.36 -5.56 -1.07
C TYR A 184 -9.96 -6.42 0.12
N GLN A 185 -10.81 -7.36 0.54
CA GLN A 185 -10.56 -8.17 1.74
C GLN A 185 -9.23 -8.92 1.68
N ALA A 186 -8.89 -9.50 0.52
CA ALA A 186 -7.63 -10.23 0.35
C ALA A 186 -6.41 -9.32 0.51
N LYS A 187 -6.43 -8.09 -0.03
CA LYS A 187 -5.38 -7.10 0.11
C LYS A 187 -5.23 -6.66 1.58
N ILE A 188 -6.33 -6.29 2.22
CA ILE A 188 -6.35 -5.84 3.60
C ILE A 188 -5.88 -6.96 4.54
N GLN A 189 -6.31 -8.19 4.31
CA GLN A 189 -5.87 -9.36 5.09
C GLN A 189 -4.39 -9.67 4.89
N ARG A 190 -3.86 -9.52 3.67
CA ARG A 190 -2.43 -9.66 3.41
C ARG A 190 -1.64 -8.61 4.19
N ASP A 191 -2.06 -7.36 4.18
CA ASP A 191 -1.40 -6.28 4.92
C ASP A 191 -1.39 -6.56 6.43
N LEU A 192 -2.50 -7.04 6.99
CA LEU A 192 -2.61 -7.49 8.38
C LEU A 192 -1.63 -8.63 8.69
N ASN A 193 -1.51 -9.62 7.81
CA ASN A 193 -0.61 -10.76 7.99
C ASN A 193 0.86 -10.31 7.91
N ASP A 194 1.21 -9.46 6.96
CA ASP A 194 2.54 -8.86 6.84
C ASP A 194 2.89 -8.07 8.11
N GLY A 195 1.98 -7.20 8.58
CA GLY A 195 2.17 -6.46 9.82
C GLY A 195 2.40 -7.38 11.01
N ARG A 196 1.62 -8.44 11.15
CA ARG A 196 1.79 -9.43 12.23
C ARG A 196 3.14 -10.14 12.16
N SER A 197 3.60 -10.52 10.97
CA SER A 197 4.92 -11.15 10.76
C SER A 197 6.07 -10.22 11.14
N LEU A 198 5.90 -8.91 10.93
CA LEU A 198 6.84 -7.86 11.33
C LEU A 198 6.73 -7.46 12.81
N GLY A 199 5.89 -8.14 13.58
CA GLY A 199 5.69 -7.85 15.00
C GLY A 199 4.85 -6.61 15.29
N VAL A 200 4.11 -6.09 14.31
CA VAL A 200 3.14 -5.01 14.54
C VAL A 200 2.00 -5.54 15.41
N ARG A 201 1.74 -4.87 16.52
CA ARG A 201 0.69 -5.25 17.50
C ARG A 201 -0.25 -4.10 17.85
N GLN A 202 0.08 -2.90 17.39
CA GLN A 202 -0.68 -1.66 17.63
C GLN A 202 -0.53 -0.71 16.46
N THR A 203 -1.42 0.26 16.36
CA THR A 203 -1.42 1.30 15.35
C THR A 203 -1.40 2.70 15.99
N PRO A 204 -0.78 3.68 15.33
CA PRO A 204 0.09 3.49 14.18
C PRO A 204 1.44 2.85 14.55
N THR A 205 2.03 2.09 13.62
CA THR A 205 3.42 1.61 13.75
C THR A 205 4.19 2.04 12.51
N PHE A 206 5.36 2.65 12.70
CA PHE A 206 6.19 3.17 11.62
C PHE A 206 7.46 2.37 11.42
N PHE A 207 7.85 2.24 10.15
CA PHE A 207 9.17 1.77 9.72
C PHE A 207 9.77 2.82 8.79
N VAL A 208 11.06 3.09 8.92
CA VAL A 208 11.82 3.99 8.06
C VAL A 208 12.98 3.18 7.46
N ASN A 209 12.98 2.99 6.15
CA ASN A 209 13.92 2.11 5.44
C ASN A 209 14.12 0.75 6.14
N GLY A 210 13.02 0.13 6.59
CA GLY A 210 13.04 -1.17 7.28
C GLY A 210 13.34 -1.10 8.78
N ARG A 211 13.73 0.05 9.34
CA ARG A 211 13.97 0.22 10.77
C ARG A 211 12.68 0.62 11.47
N ARG A 212 12.24 -0.19 12.44
CA ARG A 212 11.04 0.11 13.22
C ARG A 212 11.27 1.30 14.15
N LEU A 213 10.31 2.22 14.21
CA LEU A 213 10.28 3.30 15.19
C LEU A 213 10.12 2.72 16.60
N ALA A 214 11.09 3.00 17.48
CA ALA A 214 11.12 2.44 18.82
C ALA A 214 10.15 3.13 19.79
N ARG A 215 10.02 4.45 19.69
CA ARG A 215 9.10 5.25 20.51
C ARG A 215 8.21 6.09 19.61
N PHE A 216 6.92 6.03 19.87
CA PHE A 216 5.91 6.74 19.10
C PHE A 216 5.88 8.22 19.47
N SER A 217 6.64 9.03 18.72
CA SER A 217 6.61 10.50 18.82
C SER A 217 7.04 11.13 17.48
N GLU A 218 6.62 12.40 17.24
CA GLU A 218 7.12 13.17 16.08
C GLU A 218 8.65 13.31 16.12
N ALA A 219 9.21 13.62 17.29
CA ALA A 219 10.64 13.83 17.43
C ALA A 219 11.46 12.57 17.09
N ASP A 220 11.04 11.40 17.57
CA ASP A 220 11.74 10.14 17.28
C ASP A 220 11.56 9.72 15.80
N LEU A 221 10.38 9.94 15.20
CA LEU A 221 10.16 9.65 13.78
C LEU A 221 11.01 10.55 12.90
N ARG A 222 11.08 11.85 13.21
CA ARG A 222 11.95 12.80 12.53
C ARG A 222 13.43 12.44 12.66
N ALA A 223 13.87 12.11 13.88
CA ALA A 223 15.25 11.70 14.12
C ALA A 223 15.61 10.44 13.33
N LEU A 224 14.70 9.47 13.21
CA LEU A 224 14.92 8.25 12.45
C LEU A 224 15.01 8.54 10.94
N ILE A 225 14.17 9.43 10.40
CA ILE A 225 14.23 9.89 9.00
C ILE A 225 15.56 10.60 8.73
N ASP A 226 15.96 11.53 9.61
CA ASP A 226 17.21 12.28 9.47
C ASP A 226 18.45 11.35 9.53
N ASP A 227 18.39 10.31 10.36
CA ASP A 227 19.44 9.30 10.43
C ASP A 227 19.61 8.54 9.12
N GLU A 228 18.51 8.17 8.46
CA GLU A 228 18.55 7.51 7.15
C GLU A 228 19.10 8.41 6.02
N PHE A 229 19.02 9.73 6.17
CA PHE A 229 19.68 10.64 5.23
C PHE A 229 21.19 10.75 5.46
N ARG A 230 21.70 10.46 6.66
CA ARG A 230 23.14 10.50 6.98
C ARG A 230 23.87 9.22 6.58
N ASN A 231 23.16 8.09 6.51
CA ASN A 231 23.70 6.77 6.14
C ASN A 231 23.61 6.49 4.65
#